data_fa44da44c62f982de5d893534b197960
#
_entry.id   fa44da44c62f982de5d893534b197960
#
_cell.length_a   1.000
_cell.length_b   1.000
_cell.length_c   1.000
_cell.angle_alpha   90.00
_cell.angle_beta   90.00
_cell.angle_gamma   90.00
#
_symmetry.space_group_name_H-M   'P 1'
#
loop_
_entity.id
_entity.type
_entity.pdbx_description
1 polymer ?
#
loop_
_entity_poly.entity_id
_entity_poly.type
_entity_poly.pdbx_seq_one_letter_code
_entity_poly.pdbx_strand_id
1 'polypeptide(L)'
;MLRQLLDIKRRRERGLRTTLARLGEELQSLRLRQQQLTSRQAELHQQWRQLTQQAGCMNQATLSRLRATLCTLESEVERLAHEQDALIAEQGRLNQLRAEQETRLRLNLREQEKLQLLEEAP
;
A
#
# COMPACT_ATOMS: atom_id res chain seq x y z
N MET A 1 6.80 39.69 15.89
CA MET A 1 6.24 38.51 16.55
C MET A 1 5.36 37.67 15.63
N LEU A 2 4.36 38.26 14.98
CA LEU A 2 3.47 37.57 14.02
C LEU A 2 4.22 36.98 12.83
N ARG A 3 5.20 37.69 12.28
CA ARG A 3 6.05 37.19 11.18
C ARG A 3 6.83 35.97 11.56
N GLN A 4 7.37 35.91 12.76
CA GLN A 4 8.12 34.75 13.25
C GLN A 4 7.20 33.51 13.38
N LEU A 5 5.99 33.71 13.85
CA LEU A 5 4.97 32.62 13.93
C LEU A 5 4.59 32.13 12.54
N LEU A 6 4.40 33.07 11.58
CA LEU A 6 4.12 32.71 10.19
C LEU A 6 5.27 31.91 9.57
N ASP A 7 6.51 32.28 9.82
CA ASP A 7 7.67 31.57 9.30
C ASP A 7 7.74 30.14 9.86
N ILE A 8 7.46 29.97 11.15
CA ILE A 8 7.38 28.65 11.79
C ILE A 8 6.27 27.80 11.15
N LYS A 9 5.09 28.39 10.94
CA LYS A 9 3.95 27.70 10.33
C LYS A 9 4.25 27.29 8.90
N ARG A 10 4.92 28.13 8.12
CA ARG A 10 5.31 27.82 6.73
C ARG A 10 6.35 26.70 6.66
N ARG A 11 7.28 26.65 7.61
CA ARG A 11 8.23 25.53 7.72
C ARG A 11 7.52 24.23 8.01
N ARG A 12 6.56 24.24 8.94
CA ARG A 12 5.73 23.07 9.26
C ARG A 12 4.90 22.61 8.07
N GLU A 13 4.35 23.58 7.32
CA GLU A 13 3.61 23.29 6.09
C GLU A 13 4.49 22.54 5.09
N ARG A 14 5.71 23.03 4.85
CA ARG A 14 6.64 22.35 3.93
C ARG A 14 6.97 20.94 4.38
N GLY A 15 7.20 20.75 5.68
CA GLY A 15 7.44 19.42 6.25
C GLY A 15 6.27 18.49 6.07
N LEU A 16 5.04 18.97 6.30
CA LEU A 16 3.82 18.20 6.12
C LEU A 16 3.62 17.81 4.65
N ARG A 17 3.85 18.74 3.72
CA ARG A 17 3.74 18.47 2.28
C ARG A 17 4.77 17.43 1.81
N THR A 18 5.99 17.51 2.33
CA THR A 18 7.04 16.51 2.04
C THR A 18 6.65 15.14 2.56
N THR A 19 6.13 15.06 3.78
CA THR A 19 5.64 13.80 4.37
C THR A 19 4.49 13.23 3.55
N LEU A 20 3.53 14.06 3.13
CA LEU A 20 2.40 13.63 2.30
C LEU A 20 2.86 13.10 0.94
N ALA A 21 3.82 13.75 0.30
CA ALA A 21 4.39 13.29 -0.97
C ALA A 21 5.04 11.91 -0.81
N ARG A 22 5.81 11.71 0.27
CA ARG A 22 6.45 10.42 0.57
C ARG A 22 5.41 9.33 0.81
N LEU A 23 4.37 9.62 1.59
CA LEU A 23 3.28 8.66 1.85
C LEU A 23 2.55 8.29 0.55
N GLY A 24 2.34 9.25 -0.34
CA GLY A 24 1.75 9.00 -1.66
C GLY A 24 2.60 8.05 -2.50
N GLU A 25 3.91 8.23 -2.50
CA GLU A 25 4.85 7.35 -3.21
C GLU A 25 4.85 5.93 -2.62
N GLU A 26 4.88 5.82 -1.30
CA GLU A 26 4.82 4.52 -0.61
C GLU A 26 3.52 3.78 -0.92
N LEU A 27 2.38 4.48 -0.90
CA LEU A 27 1.09 3.90 -1.26
C LEU A 27 1.06 3.43 -2.72
N GLN A 28 1.65 4.19 -3.63
CA GLN A 28 1.74 3.80 -5.04
C GLN A 28 2.58 2.53 -5.21
N SER A 29 3.70 2.43 -4.52
CA SER A 29 4.55 1.24 -4.52
C SER A 29 3.79 0.01 -4.02
N LEU A 30 3.00 0.15 -2.96
CA LEU A 30 2.18 -0.94 -2.43
C LEU A 30 1.09 -1.37 -3.42
N ARG A 31 0.48 -0.43 -4.12
CA ARG A 31 -0.52 -0.74 -5.16
C ARG A 31 0.08 -1.54 -6.31
N LEU A 32 1.28 -1.15 -6.75
CA LEU A 32 2.00 -1.89 -7.80
C LEU A 32 2.32 -3.30 -7.33
N ARG A 33 2.80 -3.46 -6.10
CA ARG A 33 3.08 -4.77 -5.52
C ARG A 33 1.81 -5.62 -5.43
N GLN A 34 0.69 -5.02 -5.04
CA GLN A 34 -0.60 -5.70 -4.96
C GLN A 34 -1.05 -6.21 -6.33
N GLN A 35 -0.88 -5.41 -7.38
CA GLN A 35 -1.19 -5.81 -8.75
C GLN A 35 -0.33 -6.99 -9.19
N GLN A 36 0.96 -6.97 -8.88
CA GLN A 36 1.88 -8.08 -9.18
C GLN A 36 1.44 -9.37 -8.48
N LEU A 37 1.06 -9.29 -7.21
CA LEU A 37 0.58 -10.43 -6.44
C LEU A 37 -0.73 -10.99 -7.01
N THR A 38 -1.66 -10.12 -7.38
CA THR A 38 -2.93 -10.52 -8.00
C THR A 38 -2.68 -11.25 -9.31
N SER A 39 -1.79 -10.74 -10.16
CA SER A 39 -1.41 -11.40 -11.41
C SER A 39 -0.77 -12.75 -11.17
N ARG A 40 0.13 -12.86 -10.18
CA ARG A 40 0.79 -14.10 -9.83
C ARG A 40 -0.21 -15.15 -9.30
N GLN A 41 -1.16 -14.72 -8.47
CA GLN A 41 -2.24 -15.57 -7.99
C GLN A 41 -3.07 -16.13 -9.13
N ALA A 42 -3.41 -15.33 -10.13
CA ALA A 42 -4.15 -15.76 -11.30
C ALA A 42 -3.36 -16.81 -12.11
N GLU A 43 -2.06 -16.62 -12.29
CA GLU A 43 -1.17 -17.58 -12.95
C GLU A 43 -1.13 -18.90 -12.20
N LEU A 44 -1.00 -18.87 -10.88
CA LEU A 44 -0.95 -20.09 -10.07
C LEU A 44 -2.27 -20.86 -10.11
N HIS A 45 -3.40 -20.16 -10.08
CA HIS A 45 -4.72 -20.78 -10.21
C HIS A 45 -4.88 -21.46 -11.58
N GLN A 46 -4.37 -20.84 -12.65
CA GLN A 46 -4.41 -21.41 -13.98
C GLN A 46 -3.54 -22.66 -14.07
N GLN A 47 -2.33 -22.62 -13.52
CA GLN A 47 -1.43 -23.77 -13.46
C GLN A 47 -2.06 -24.93 -12.69
N TRP A 48 -2.69 -24.62 -11.55
CA TRP A 48 -3.37 -25.62 -10.73
C TRP A 48 -4.51 -26.29 -11.51
N ARG A 49 -5.33 -25.54 -12.23
CA ARG A 49 -6.42 -26.07 -13.06
C ARG A 49 -5.89 -26.97 -14.18
N GLN A 50 -4.82 -26.54 -14.86
CA GLN A 50 -4.20 -27.33 -15.91
C GLN A 50 -3.67 -28.66 -15.38
N LEU A 51 -3.01 -28.66 -14.25
CA LEU A 51 -2.47 -29.85 -13.61
C LEU A 51 -3.57 -30.81 -13.16
N THR A 52 -4.65 -30.30 -12.57
CA THR A 52 -5.78 -31.10 -12.14
C THR A 52 -6.52 -31.76 -13.32
N GLN A 53 -6.61 -31.05 -14.46
CA GLN A 53 -7.23 -31.63 -15.67
C GLN A 53 -6.40 -32.79 -16.25
N GLN A 54 -5.09 -32.76 -16.09
CA GLN A 54 -4.21 -33.81 -16.59
C GLN A 54 -4.20 -35.05 -15.71
N ALA A 55 -4.70 -35.00 -14.49
CA ALA A 55 -4.59 -36.06 -13.51
C ALA A 55 -5.30 -37.36 -13.89
N GLY A 56 -6.36 -37.32 -14.73
CA GLY A 56 -7.17 -38.48 -15.11
C GLY A 56 -6.51 -39.46 -16.04
N CYS A 57 -5.38 -39.13 -16.67
CA CYS A 57 -4.73 -39.94 -17.71
C CYS A 57 -3.31 -40.39 -17.33
N MET A 58 -2.92 -40.30 -16.05
CA MET A 58 -1.53 -40.46 -15.62
C MET A 58 -1.31 -41.80 -14.92
N ASN A 59 -0.08 -42.35 -15.07
CA ASN A 59 0.36 -43.50 -14.29
C ASN A 59 0.72 -43.06 -12.85
N GLN A 60 0.98 -44.05 -11.97
CA GLN A 60 1.19 -43.78 -10.54
C GLN A 60 2.42 -42.95 -10.24
N ALA A 61 3.52 -43.15 -10.98
CA ALA A 61 4.74 -42.36 -10.81
C ALA A 61 4.51 -40.88 -11.19
N THR A 62 3.81 -40.62 -12.28
CA THR A 62 3.46 -39.29 -12.76
C THR A 62 2.48 -38.62 -11.79
N LEU A 63 1.52 -39.37 -11.23
CA LEU A 63 0.61 -38.85 -10.20
C LEU A 63 1.32 -38.43 -8.94
N SER A 64 2.37 -39.14 -8.50
CA SER A 64 3.17 -38.77 -7.35
C SER A 64 3.91 -37.44 -7.58
N ARG A 65 4.46 -37.24 -8.77
CA ARG A 65 5.09 -35.98 -9.17
C ARG A 65 4.08 -34.82 -9.23
N LEU A 66 2.89 -35.13 -9.77
CA LEU A 66 1.80 -34.17 -9.84
C LEU A 66 1.39 -33.68 -8.44
N ARG A 67 1.23 -34.63 -7.49
CA ARG A 67 0.91 -34.29 -6.10
C ARG A 67 1.96 -33.39 -5.47
N ALA A 68 3.25 -33.70 -5.70
CA ALA A 68 4.34 -32.85 -5.20
C ALA A 68 4.28 -31.44 -5.78
N THR A 69 4.01 -31.31 -7.08
CA THR A 69 3.85 -30.01 -7.75
C THR A 69 2.63 -29.27 -7.20
N LEU A 70 1.51 -29.94 -7.01
CA LEU A 70 0.30 -29.33 -6.43
C LEU A 70 0.55 -28.82 -5.01
N CYS A 71 1.25 -29.60 -4.18
CA CYS A 71 1.63 -29.16 -2.83
C CYS A 71 2.48 -27.90 -2.86
N THR A 72 3.44 -27.82 -3.79
CA THR A 72 4.28 -26.63 -3.96
C THR A 72 3.43 -25.42 -4.37
N LEU A 73 2.49 -25.61 -5.30
CA LEU A 73 1.59 -24.55 -5.75
C LEU A 73 0.69 -24.08 -4.61
N GLU A 74 0.13 -25.00 -3.83
CA GLU A 74 -0.71 -24.66 -2.67
C GLU A 74 0.06 -23.83 -1.64
N SER A 75 1.30 -24.21 -1.35
CA SER A 75 2.18 -23.48 -0.44
C SER A 75 2.46 -22.06 -0.96
N GLU A 76 2.69 -21.92 -2.26
CA GLU A 76 2.90 -20.62 -2.89
C GLU A 76 1.65 -19.75 -2.83
N VAL A 77 0.48 -20.33 -3.11
CA VAL A 77 -0.81 -19.62 -3.02
C VAL A 77 -1.04 -19.11 -1.59
N GLU A 78 -0.77 -19.95 -0.59
CA GLU A 78 -0.87 -19.54 0.82
C GLU A 78 0.08 -18.40 1.16
N ARG A 79 1.33 -18.52 0.73
CA ARG A 79 2.34 -17.48 0.96
C ARG A 79 1.91 -16.14 0.34
N LEU A 80 1.39 -16.15 -0.89
CA LEU A 80 0.90 -14.94 -1.57
C LEU A 80 -0.32 -14.35 -0.88
N ALA A 81 -1.22 -15.19 -0.37
CA ALA A 81 -2.39 -14.72 0.38
C ALA A 81 -1.97 -13.98 1.65
N HIS A 82 -1.00 -14.52 2.39
CA HIS A 82 -0.45 -13.86 3.59
C HIS A 82 0.25 -12.54 3.24
N GLU A 83 1.02 -12.51 2.16
CA GLU A 83 1.69 -11.29 1.70
C GLU A 83 0.65 -10.23 1.31
N GLN A 84 -0.42 -10.63 0.65
CA GLN A 84 -1.51 -9.72 0.27
C GLN A 84 -2.23 -9.14 1.49
N ASP A 85 -2.51 -9.95 2.50
CA ASP A 85 -3.09 -9.48 3.77
C ASP A 85 -2.18 -8.47 4.45
N ALA A 86 -0.88 -8.72 4.47
CA ALA A 86 0.11 -7.79 5.03
C ALA A 86 0.14 -6.46 4.27
N LEU A 87 0.04 -6.49 2.94
CA LEU A 87 -0.02 -5.28 2.11
C LEU A 87 -1.30 -4.47 2.37
N ILE A 88 -2.43 -5.14 2.52
CA ILE A 88 -3.71 -4.48 2.82
C ILE A 88 -3.62 -3.78 4.18
N ALA A 89 -3.07 -4.45 5.18
CA ALA A 89 -2.87 -3.87 6.52
C ALA A 89 -1.95 -2.64 6.46
N GLU A 90 -0.85 -2.72 5.73
CA GLU A 90 0.09 -1.61 5.55
C GLU A 90 -0.54 -0.44 4.79
N GLN A 91 -1.34 -0.71 3.75
CA GLN A 91 -2.08 0.33 3.05
C GLN A 91 -3.05 1.06 3.98
N GLY A 92 -3.74 0.31 4.84
CA GLY A 92 -4.63 0.88 5.85
C GLY A 92 -3.89 1.80 6.80
N ARG A 93 -2.74 1.38 7.29
CA ARG A 93 -1.89 2.17 8.18
C ARG A 93 -1.42 3.46 7.51
N LEU A 94 -0.92 3.38 6.28
CA LEU A 94 -0.44 4.54 5.53
C LEU A 94 -1.57 5.50 5.16
N ASN A 95 -2.75 4.99 4.81
CA ASN A 95 -3.92 5.81 4.53
C ASN A 95 -4.36 6.59 5.77
N GLN A 96 -4.31 5.97 6.94
CA GLN A 96 -4.64 6.64 8.20
C GLN A 96 -3.63 7.72 8.53
N LEU A 97 -2.33 7.44 8.37
CA LEU A 97 -1.27 8.45 8.55
C LEU A 97 -1.46 9.62 7.59
N ARG A 98 -1.79 9.34 6.34
CA ARG A 98 -2.03 10.38 5.34
C ARG A 98 -3.20 11.27 5.75
N ALA A 99 -4.30 10.68 6.21
CA ALA A 99 -5.46 11.44 6.68
C ALA A 99 -5.12 12.35 7.86
N GLU A 100 -4.32 11.85 8.81
CA GLU A 100 -3.85 12.62 9.95
C GLU A 100 -2.98 13.80 9.52
N GLN A 101 -2.05 13.57 8.59
CA GLN A 101 -1.18 14.62 8.07
C GLN A 101 -1.94 15.66 7.26
N GLU A 102 -2.93 15.26 6.49
CA GLU A 102 -3.82 16.16 5.75
C GLU A 102 -4.61 17.05 6.70
N THR A 103 -5.09 16.49 7.81
CA THR A 103 -5.79 17.26 8.85
C THR A 103 -4.87 18.30 9.47
N ARG A 104 -3.64 17.92 9.81
CA ARG A 104 -2.64 18.83 10.36
C ARG A 104 -2.30 19.95 9.37
N LEU A 105 -2.19 19.63 8.10
CA LEU A 105 -1.93 20.61 7.06
C LEU A 105 -3.07 21.62 6.95
N ARG A 106 -4.32 21.15 6.93
CA ARG A 106 -5.48 22.05 6.90
C ARG A 106 -5.53 22.99 8.10
N LEU A 107 -5.26 22.48 9.30
CA LEU A 107 -5.22 23.29 10.51
C LEU A 107 -4.09 24.34 10.44
N ASN A 108 -2.93 23.92 9.97
CA ASN A 108 -1.79 24.80 9.81
C ASN A 108 -2.10 25.95 8.83
N LEU A 109 -2.72 25.63 7.69
CA LEU A 109 -3.10 26.62 6.69
C LEU A 109 -4.14 27.62 7.24
N ARG A 110 -5.10 27.16 8.03
CA ARG A 110 -6.06 28.04 8.72
C ARG A 110 -5.37 28.98 9.68
N GLU A 111 -4.41 28.46 10.46
CA GLU A 111 -3.66 29.28 11.41
C GLU A 111 -2.80 30.31 10.70
N GLN A 112 -2.19 29.95 9.56
CA GLN A 112 -1.47 30.92 8.72
C GLN A 112 -2.39 32.01 8.22
N GLU A 113 -3.57 31.65 7.75
CA GLU A 113 -4.56 32.61 7.26
C GLU A 113 -4.97 33.59 8.36
N LYS A 114 -5.24 33.09 9.57
CA LYS A 114 -5.55 33.94 10.72
C LYS A 114 -4.40 34.89 11.06
N LEU A 115 -3.17 34.39 11.04
CA LEU A 115 -2.00 35.21 11.33
C LEU A 115 -1.77 36.31 10.27
N GLN A 116 -2.01 35.96 9.00
CA GLN A 116 -1.92 36.95 7.91
C GLN A 116 -2.96 38.06 8.06
N LEU A 117 -4.20 37.69 8.41
CA LEU A 117 -5.26 38.67 8.65
C LEU A 117 -4.93 39.58 9.84
N LEU A 118 -4.34 39.05 10.90
CA LEU A 118 -3.91 39.85 12.04
C LEU A 118 -2.75 40.78 11.70
N GLU A 119 -1.81 40.34 10.85
CA GLU A 119 -0.68 41.17 10.40
C GLU A 119 -1.16 42.33 9.51
N GLU A 120 -2.17 42.11 8.68
CA GLU A 120 -2.75 43.11 7.78
C GLU A 120 -3.73 44.06 8.47
N ALA A 121 -4.19 43.70 9.68
CA ALA A 121 -5.10 44.57 10.44
C ALA A 121 -4.45 45.89 10.86
N PRO A 122 -5.15 47.02 10.73
CA PRO A 122 -4.60 48.33 11.13
C PRO A 122 -4.41 48.47 12.65
#